data_cf2482899c936c3749e56bb5c9f78228
#
_entry.id   cf2482899c936c3749e56bb5c9f78228
#
_cell.length_a   1.000
_cell.length_b   1.000
_cell.length_c   1.000
_cell.angle_alpha   90.00
_cell.angle_beta   90.00
_cell.angle_gamma   90.00
#
_symmetry.space_group_name_H-M   'P 1'
#
loop_
_entity.id
_entity.type
_entity.pdbx_description
1 polymer ?
#
loop_
_entity_poly.entity_id
_entity_poly.type
_entity_poly.pdbx_seq_one_letter_code
_entity_poly.pdbx_strand_id
1 'polypeptide(L)'
;VEMTHAWYQRDDMPPTITEALNWRNHVKNAHPEVNQYIFIHGHVHIPRNETGENLTILCQGATGLPFDEDPRGSVAFLTVEGESFNWDVVRYEYDQKITIDLLEDRQPPFYQNLQNTVKYAAIRNDV
;
A
#
# COMPACT_ATOMS: atom_id res chain seq x y z
N VAL A 1 -4.32 15.93 -0.43
CA VAL A 1 -3.72 14.58 -0.42
C VAL A 1 -2.95 14.40 0.88
N GLU A 2 -3.18 13.30 1.56
CA GLU A 2 -2.44 12.89 2.76
C GLU A 2 -1.78 11.54 2.48
N MET A 3 -0.58 11.34 3.01
CA MET A 3 0.16 10.08 2.83
C MET A 3 0.82 9.66 4.14
N THR A 4 0.59 8.41 4.54
CA THR A 4 1.19 7.81 5.73
C THR A 4 1.61 6.37 5.44
N HIS A 5 2.50 5.79 6.27
CA HIS A 5 2.80 4.37 6.16
C HIS A 5 1.60 3.49 6.56
N ALA A 6 1.01 3.80 7.72
CA ALA A 6 -0.19 3.13 8.24
C ALA A 6 -1.19 4.19 8.73
N TRP A 7 -1.76 4.05 9.93
CA TRP A 7 -2.62 5.07 10.52
C TRP A 7 -1.85 5.94 11.54
N TYR A 8 -2.30 7.16 11.79
CA TYR A 8 -1.63 8.10 12.70
C TYR A 8 -1.44 7.60 14.13
N GLN A 9 -2.39 6.83 14.63
CA GLN A 9 -2.43 6.38 16.02
C GLN A 9 -1.90 4.97 16.22
N ARG A 10 -1.53 4.29 15.12
CA ARG A 10 -0.96 2.95 15.14
C ARG A 10 -0.18 2.68 13.85
N ASP A 11 0.86 1.94 13.94
CA ASP A 11 1.78 1.64 12.82
C ASP A 11 1.60 0.22 12.24
N ASP A 12 0.66 -0.54 12.79
CA ASP A 12 0.41 -1.94 12.44
C ASP A 12 -0.81 -2.16 11.54
N MET A 13 -1.61 -1.11 11.27
CA MET A 13 -2.81 -1.20 10.45
C MET A 13 -3.05 0.07 9.63
N PRO A 14 -3.58 -0.05 8.41
CA PRO A 14 -4.06 1.10 7.64
C PRO A 14 -5.35 1.67 8.25
N PRO A 15 -5.81 2.85 7.80
CA PRO A 15 -7.07 3.40 8.25
C PRO A 15 -8.25 2.53 7.83
N THR A 16 -9.22 2.36 8.72
CA THR A 16 -10.55 1.92 8.35
C THR A 16 -11.28 3.02 7.57
N ILE A 17 -12.37 2.68 6.91
CA ILE A 17 -13.22 3.67 6.22
C ILE A 17 -13.72 4.73 7.21
N THR A 18 -14.15 4.32 8.38
CA THR A 18 -14.64 5.24 9.43
C THR A 18 -13.57 6.22 9.89
N GLU A 19 -12.35 5.74 10.11
CA GLU A 19 -11.22 6.60 10.49
C GLU A 19 -10.87 7.61 9.39
N ALA A 20 -10.85 7.16 8.14
CA ALA A 20 -10.58 8.02 7.00
C ALA A 20 -11.70 9.07 6.78
N LEU A 21 -12.97 8.72 7.04
CA LEU A 21 -14.08 9.65 7.03
C LEU A 21 -13.98 10.70 8.15
N ASN A 22 -13.55 10.31 9.33
CA ASN A 22 -13.29 11.24 10.43
C ASN A 22 -12.15 12.21 10.10
N TRP A 23 -11.07 11.72 9.51
CA TRP A 23 -9.97 12.54 9.00
C TRP A 23 -10.49 13.55 7.95
N ARG A 24 -11.26 13.07 6.96
CA ARG A 24 -11.87 13.95 5.95
C ARG A 24 -12.69 15.07 6.60
N ASN A 25 -13.53 14.74 7.57
CA ASN A 25 -14.37 15.73 8.26
C ASN A 25 -13.53 16.74 9.02
N HIS A 26 -12.44 16.31 9.66
CA HIS A 26 -11.50 17.19 10.34
C HIS A 26 -10.84 18.16 9.35
N VAL A 27 -10.34 17.65 8.21
CA VAL A 27 -9.74 18.48 7.16
C VAL A 27 -10.76 19.46 6.57
N LYS A 28 -11.99 19.01 6.32
CA LYS A 28 -13.06 19.85 5.79
C LYS A 28 -13.42 21.00 6.74
N ASN A 29 -13.40 20.77 8.04
CA ASN A 29 -13.65 21.82 9.03
C ASN A 29 -12.54 22.86 9.08
N ALA A 30 -11.29 22.44 8.93
CA ALA A 30 -10.13 23.33 8.90
C ALA A 30 -9.96 24.04 7.53
N HIS A 31 -10.36 23.38 6.45
CA HIS A 31 -10.21 23.82 5.05
C HIS A 31 -11.51 23.63 4.27
N PRO A 32 -12.53 24.47 4.49
CA PRO A 32 -13.86 24.34 3.85
C PRO A 32 -13.83 24.39 2.31
N GLU A 33 -12.79 24.98 1.74
CA GLU A 33 -12.57 25.09 0.30
C GLU A 33 -12.17 23.77 -0.38
N VAL A 34 -11.75 22.76 0.39
CA VAL A 34 -11.32 21.45 -0.14
C VAL A 34 -12.54 20.59 -0.45
N ASN A 35 -12.61 20.05 -1.67
CA ASN A 35 -13.74 19.26 -2.17
C ASN A 35 -13.40 17.79 -2.45
N GLN A 36 -12.12 17.45 -2.57
CA GLN A 36 -11.65 16.09 -2.81
C GLN A 36 -10.58 15.71 -1.79
N TYR A 37 -10.69 14.52 -1.24
CA TYR A 37 -9.83 14.03 -0.18
C TYR A 37 -9.23 12.70 -0.61
N ILE A 38 -7.91 12.65 -0.68
CA ILE A 38 -7.17 11.45 -1.08
C ILE A 38 -6.26 11.06 0.08
N PHE A 39 -6.46 9.87 0.62
CA PHE A 39 -5.62 9.29 1.64
C PHE A 39 -4.83 8.11 1.05
N ILE A 40 -3.51 8.17 1.10
CA ILE A 40 -2.62 7.14 0.59
C ILE A 40 -1.91 6.49 1.76
N HIS A 41 -1.92 5.17 1.81
CA HIS A 41 -1.19 4.42 2.82
C HIS A 41 -0.36 3.28 2.20
N GLY A 42 0.55 2.75 2.98
CA GLY A 42 1.33 1.56 2.69
C GLY A 42 0.97 0.40 3.62
N HIS A 43 1.98 -0.27 4.16
CA HIS A 43 1.94 -1.31 5.18
C HIS A 43 1.36 -2.66 4.75
N VAL A 44 0.18 -2.71 4.14
CA VAL A 44 -0.53 -3.98 3.89
C VAL A 44 -0.01 -4.77 2.69
N HIS A 45 0.81 -4.17 1.83
CA HIS A 45 1.39 -4.81 0.64
C HIS A 45 0.36 -5.35 -0.38
N ILE A 46 -0.86 -4.83 -0.33
CA ILE A 46 -1.96 -5.18 -1.23
C ILE A 46 -2.51 -3.88 -1.81
N PRO A 47 -2.72 -3.77 -3.11
CA PRO A 47 -3.33 -2.59 -3.71
C PRO A 47 -4.73 -2.33 -3.16
N ARG A 48 -5.04 -1.06 -2.95
CA ARG A 48 -6.34 -0.60 -2.45
C ARG A 48 -6.80 0.61 -3.24
N ASN A 49 -8.05 0.63 -3.63
CA ASN A 49 -8.70 1.77 -4.23
C ASN A 49 -10.19 1.77 -3.82
N GLU A 50 -10.51 2.54 -2.81
CA GLU A 50 -11.87 2.66 -2.26
C GLU A 50 -12.31 4.12 -2.32
N THR A 51 -13.41 4.40 -3.00
CA THR A 51 -13.95 5.76 -3.18
C THR A 51 -15.39 5.85 -2.67
N GLY A 52 -15.68 6.90 -1.93
CA GLY A 52 -17.02 7.25 -1.49
C GLY A 52 -17.04 8.62 -0.81
N GLU A 53 -18.12 9.37 -0.97
CA GLU A 53 -18.33 10.66 -0.31
C GLU A 53 -17.17 11.67 -0.47
N ASN A 54 -16.61 11.79 -1.67
CA ASN A 54 -15.44 12.62 -2.01
C ASN A 54 -14.13 12.22 -1.31
N LEU A 55 -14.09 11.05 -0.69
CA LEU A 55 -12.91 10.45 -0.11
C LEU A 55 -12.45 9.27 -0.96
N THR A 56 -11.17 9.19 -1.25
CA THR A 56 -10.55 8.03 -1.88
C THR A 56 -9.39 7.55 -1.02
N ILE A 57 -9.37 6.25 -0.72
CA ILE A 57 -8.30 5.59 0.03
C ILE A 57 -7.51 4.72 -0.93
N LEU A 58 -6.21 4.93 -0.99
CA LEU A 58 -5.33 4.32 -1.97
C LEU A 58 -4.14 3.62 -1.30
N CYS A 59 -3.73 2.50 -1.88
CA CYS A 59 -2.47 1.83 -1.59
C CYS A 59 -1.92 1.25 -2.91
N GLN A 60 -0.64 1.43 -3.18
CA GLN A 60 -0.01 0.88 -4.39
C GLN A 60 0.33 -0.61 -4.27
N GLY A 61 0.25 -1.19 -3.07
CA GLY A 61 0.79 -2.51 -2.79
C GLY A 61 2.24 -2.47 -2.31
N ALA A 62 3.10 -3.30 -2.86
CA ALA A 62 4.50 -3.39 -2.46
C ALA A 62 5.46 -3.37 -3.64
N THR A 63 6.62 -2.75 -3.46
CA THR A 63 7.67 -2.71 -4.48
C THR A 63 8.46 -4.03 -4.58
N GLY A 64 8.50 -4.85 -3.53
CA GLY A 64 9.32 -6.05 -3.53
C GLY A 64 8.82 -7.21 -2.66
N LEU A 65 7.72 -7.05 -1.95
CA LEU A 65 7.13 -8.10 -1.11
C LEU A 65 5.59 -8.03 -1.16
N PRO A 66 4.97 -8.24 -2.31
CA PRO A 66 3.51 -8.22 -2.44
C PRO A 66 2.85 -9.39 -1.71
N PHE A 67 1.57 -9.20 -1.30
CA PHE A 67 0.74 -10.21 -0.64
C PHE A 67 -0.58 -10.47 -1.36
N ASP A 68 -0.63 -10.18 -2.65
CA ASP A 68 -1.83 -10.28 -3.49
C ASP A 68 -1.72 -11.36 -4.58
N GLU A 69 -0.84 -12.35 -4.37
CA GLU A 69 -0.58 -13.48 -5.27
C GLU A 69 0.03 -13.08 -6.63
N ASP A 70 0.37 -11.80 -6.82
CA ASP A 70 1.14 -11.32 -7.98
C ASP A 70 2.57 -10.99 -7.52
N PRO A 71 3.57 -11.79 -7.89
CA PRO A 71 4.94 -11.63 -7.39
C PRO A 71 5.68 -10.43 -7.98
N ARG A 72 5.09 -9.72 -8.93
CA ARG A 72 5.66 -8.48 -9.49
C ARG A 72 5.58 -7.35 -8.47
N GLY A 73 6.56 -6.48 -8.49
CA GLY A 73 6.50 -5.24 -7.72
C GLY A 73 5.45 -4.29 -8.27
N SER A 74 5.01 -3.34 -7.45
CA SER A 74 4.08 -2.30 -7.86
C SER A 74 4.55 -0.92 -7.44
N VAL A 75 4.31 0.04 -8.33
CA VAL A 75 4.42 1.48 -8.09
C VAL A 75 3.14 2.14 -8.55
N ALA A 76 2.85 3.32 -8.07
CA ALA A 76 1.67 4.04 -8.52
C ALA A 76 2.00 5.47 -8.90
N PHE A 77 1.23 5.97 -9.86
CA PHE A 77 1.27 7.35 -10.30
C PHE A 77 -0.04 8.03 -9.94
N LEU A 78 0.03 9.05 -9.11
CA LEU A 78 -1.10 9.94 -8.84
C LEU A 78 -0.93 11.21 -9.68
N THR A 79 -1.85 11.43 -10.59
CA THR A 79 -1.92 12.67 -11.38
C THR A 79 -3.12 13.47 -10.90
N VAL A 80 -2.92 14.73 -10.53
CA VAL A 80 -3.98 15.64 -10.07
C VAL A 80 -4.09 16.80 -11.05
N GLU A 81 -5.28 17.03 -11.58
CA GLU A 81 -5.61 18.13 -12.49
C GLU A 81 -6.88 18.85 -12.01
N GLY A 82 -6.70 20.01 -11.39
CA GLY A 82 -7.82 20.75 -10.79
C GLY A 82 -8.53 19.94 -9.71
N GLU A 83 -9.82 19.65 -9.91
CA GLU A 83 -10.64 18.86 -8.99
C GLU A 83 -10.68 17.36 -9.34
N SER A 84 -9.99 16.94 -10.40
CA SER A 84 -9.92 15.54 -10.82
C SER A 84 -8.55 14.94 -10.54
N PHE A 85 -8.50 13.61 -10.42
CA PHE A 85 -7.26 12.87 -10.27
C PHE A 85 -7.35 11.52 -10.99
N ASN A 86 -6.17 10.99 -11.34
CA ASN A 86 -6.01 9.64 -11.83
C ASN A 86 -5.00 8.90 -10.95
N TRP A 87 -5.32 7.64 -10.63
CA TRP A 87 -4.46 6.73 -9.90
C TRP A 87 -4.18 5.51 -10.76
N ASP A 88 -2.92 5.31 -11.11
CA ASP A 88 -2.50 4.23 -11.99
C ASP A 88 -1.43 3.38 -11.29
N VAL A 89 -1.78 2.12 -10.99
CA VAL A 89 -0.86 1.14 -10.41
C VAL A 89 -0.20 0.35 -11.54
N VAL A 90 1.11 0.45 -11.61
CA VAL A 90 1.92 -0.26 -12.62
C VAL A 90 2.66 -1.41 -11.96
N ARG A 91 2.49 -2.60 -12.51
CA ARG A 91 3.24 -3.79 -12.13
C ARG A 91 4.50 -3.90 -12.96
N TYR A 92 5.61 -4.26 -12.32
CA TYR A 92 6.88 -4.49 -13.00
C TYR A 92 7.52 -5.80 -12.56
N GLU A 93 8.20 -6.43 -13.48
CA GLU A 93 9.00 -7.62 -13.20
C GLU A 93 10.36 -7.22 -12.63
N TYR A 94 10.85 -8.00 -11.70
CA TYR A 94 12.21 -7.91 -11.18
C TYR A 94 12.76 -9.31 -10.91
N ASP A 95 14.06 -9.44 -10.79
CA ASP A 95 14.69 -10.73 -10.52
C ASP A 95 14.58 -11.10 -9.04
N GLN A 96 13.49 -11.79 -8.68
CA GLN A 96 13.24 -12.28 -7.33
C GLN A 96 14.30 -13.26 -6.84
N LYS A 97 14.99 -13.93 -7.77
CA LYS A 97 16.04 -14.87 -7.43
C LYS A 97 17.16 -14.20 -6.64
N ILE A 98 17.49 -12.95 -6.94
CA ILE A 98 18.50 -12.19 -6.20
C ILE A 98 18.12 -12.08 -4.71
N THR A 99 16.88 -11.76 -4.41
CA THR A 99 16.37 -11.67 -3.03
C THR A 99 16.35 -13.03 -2.35
N ILE A 100 15.91 -14.07 -3.06
CA ILE A 100 15.84 -15.44 -2.54
C ILE A 100 17.25 -15.97 -2.22
N ASP A 101 18.21 -15.78 -3.11
CA ASP A 101 19.61 -16.19 -2.91
C ASP A 101 20.24 -15.44 -1.73
N LEU A 102 19.96 -14.15 -1.58
CA LEU A 102 20.44 -13.34 -0.47
C LEU A 102 19.87 -13.79 0.88
N LEU A 103 18.61 -14.18 0.91
CA LEU A 103 17.97 -14.76 2.10
C LEU A 103 18.60 -16.11 2.47
N GLU A 104 18.93 -16.95 1.47
CA GLU A 104 19.63 -18.21 1.68
C GLU A 104 21.05 -18.00 2.25
N ASP A 105 21.78 -17.04 1.70
CA ASP A 105 23.14 -16.72 2.16
C ASP A 105 23.18 -16.16 3.59
N ARG A 106 22.26 -15.27 3.92
CA ARG A 106 22.23 -14.55 5.22
C ARG A 106 21.46 -15.27 6.32
N GLN A 107 20.53 -16.12 5.98
CA GLN A 107 19.68 -16.89 6.89
C GLN A 107 19.12 -16.11 8.09
N PRO A 108 18.45 -14.96 7.88
CA PRO A 108 17.80 -14.27 8.96
C PRO A 108 16.68 -15.14 9.57
N PRO A 109 16.18 -14.84 10.77
CA PRO A 109 15.03 -15.56 11.32
C PRO A 109 13.89 -15.65 10.30
N PHE A 110 13.29 -16.82 10.12
CA PHE A 110 12.20 -17.10 9.19
C PHE A 110 12.56 -16.91 7.70
N TYR A 111 13.83 -17.01 7.31
CA TYR A 111 14.26 -16.76 5.93
C TYR A 111 13.55 -17.64 4.90
N GLN A 112 13.23 -18.89 5.22
CA GLN A 112 12.50 -19.80 4.33
C GLN A 112 11.04 -19.33 4.12
N ASN A 113 10.38 -18.83 5.17
CA ASN A 113 9.06 -18.21 5.03
C ASN A 113 9.13 -16.95 4.15
N LEU A 114 10.18 -16.14 4.32
CA LEU A 114 10.40 -14.94 3.49
C LEU A 114 10.67 -15.32 2.03
N GLN A 115 11.49 -16.34 1.76
CA GLN A 115 11.73 -16.85 0.40
C GLN A 115 10.41 -17.28 -0.26
N ASN A 116 9.58 -18.05 0.46
CA ASN A 116 8.29 -18.48 -0.05
C ASN A 116 7.33 -17.29 -0.25
N THR A 117 7.34 -16.31 0.65
CA THR A 117 6.54 -15.10 0.51
C THR A 117 6.92 -14.31 -0.75
N VAL A 118 8.22 -14.12 -1.00
CA VAL A 118 8.71 -13.47 -2.23
C VAL A 118 8.26 -14.25 -3.47
N LYS A 119 8.39 -15.58 -3.45
CA LYS A 119 8.09 -16.44 -4.59
C LYS A 119 6.61 -16.51 -4.94
N TYR A 120 5.75 -16.56 -3.94
CA TYR A 120 4.31 -16.77 -4.11
C TYR A 120 3.45 -15.53 -3.89
N ALA A 121 4.07 -14.42 -3.50
CA ALA A 121 3.37 -13.17 -3.19
C ALA A 121 2.22 -13.36 -2.18
N ALA A 122 2.46 -14.19 -1.18
CA ALA A 122 1.52 -14.49 -0.10
C ALA A 122 2.28 -14.74 1.20
N ILE A 123 1.71 -14.37 2.33
CA ILE A 123 2.30 -14.69 3.63
C ILE A 123 2.30 -16.21 3.81
N ARG A 124 3.48 -16.79 3.94
CA ARG A 124 3.68 -18.24 4.02
C ARG A 124 4.34 -18.62 5.33
N ASN A 125 3.63 -19.42 6.12
CA ASN A 125 4.11 -19.97 7.39
C ASN A 125 4.31 -21.49 7.33
N ASP A 126 4.22 -22.07 6.15
CA ASP A 126 4.21 -23.51 5.86
C ASP A 126 5.59 -24.01 5.38
N VAL A 127 6.61 -23.72 6.13
CA VAL A 127 7.98 -24.19 5.86
C VAL A 127 8.32 -25.43 6.65
#